data_0470ac2d547c3e171c7bbec7110c32fc
#
_entry.id   0470ac2d547c3e171c7bbec7110c32fc
#
_cell.length_a   1.000
_cell.length_b   1.000
_cell.length_c   1.000
_cell.angle_alpha   90.00
_cell.angle_beta   90.00
_cell.angle_gamma   90.00
#
_symmetry.space_group_name_H-M   'P 1'
#
loop_
_entity.id
_entity.type
_entity.pdbx_description
1 polymer ?
#
loop_
_entity_poly.entity_id
_entity_poly.type
_entity_poly.pdbx_seq_one_letter_code
_entity_poly.pdbx_strand_id
1 'polypeptide(L)'
;MPVEEAYVERSLEEEYQKHNCEIRKIRKFIRKKGASALFEKEFLGSVQWFLEKGEKALNLLQQSDYAALREEALKEGCVCHGEYNQHNVFFRRDGTAAANFGHFCFDIQISDLYCFMRKILEKYSWDVILARQMLEKYHQIHPISRAQWQNLMIRFTYPEKYWKLANYYFSHNKAWISGKNTEKLTKVIAQKEIWGDFPEKCFGKYPF
;
A
#
# COMPACT_ATOMS: atom_id res chain seq x y z
N MET A 1 -23.29 -11.40 7.37
CA MET A 1 -23.67 -10.14 8.06
C MET A 1 -24.09 -9.16 6.96
N PRO A 2 -25.16 -8.37 7.10
CA PRO A 2 -25.46 -7.35 6.10
C PRO A 2 -24.31 -6.34 6.04
N VAL A 3 -23.91 -6.00 4.81
CA VAL A 3 -22.86 -5.00 4.58
C VAL A 3 -23.47 -3.62 4.79
N GLU A 4 -22.94 -2.89 5.75
CA GLU A 4 -23.35 -1.50 6.00
C GLU A 4 -22.42 -0.56 5.20
N GLU A 5 -23.00 0.32 4.40
CA GLU A 5 -22.26 1.26 3.53
C GLU A 5 -21.24 2.12 4.29
N ALA A 6 -21.51 2.44 5.55
CA ALA A 6 -20.62 3.22 6.41
C ALA A 6 -19.26 2.56 6.66
N TYR A 7 -19.18 1.22 6.51
CA TYR A 7 -17.95 0.45 6.70
C TYR A 7 -17.40 -0.12 5.39
N VAL A 8 -17.90 0.31 4.24
CA VAL A 8 -17.34 -0.06 2.94
C VAL A 8 -16.21 0.91 2.59
N GLU A 9 -15.01 0.37 2.46
CA GLU A 9 -13.87 1.18 1.99
C GLU A 9 -14.09 1.71 0.58
N ARG A 10 -13.47 2.85 0.27
CA ARG A 10 -13.41 3.35 -1.10
C ARG A 10 -12.75 2.33 -2.00
N SER A 11 -13.13 2.33 -3.27
CA SER A 11 -12.45 1.46 -4.22
C SER A 11 -10.97 1.85 -4.33
N LEU A 12 -10.11 0.84 -4.48
CA LEU A 12 -8.67 1.06 -4.66
C LEU A 12 -8.38 1.93 -5.90
N GLU A 13 -9.24 1.87 -6.91
CA GLU A 13 -9.14 2.71 -8.10
C GLU A 13 -9.35 4.18 -7.76
N GLU A 14 -10.42 4.51 -7.04
CA GLU A 14 -10.69 5.89 -6.58
C GLU A 14 -9.57 6.42 -5.68
N GLU A 15 -9.04 5.56 -4.80
CA GLU A 15 -7.91 5.92 -3.94
C GLU A 15 -6.65 6.24 -4.76
N TYR A 16 -6.27 5.38 -5.70
CA TYR A 16 -5.08 5.60 -6.53
C TYR A 16 -5.22 6.84 -7.41
N GLN A 17 -6.40 7.06 -8.00
CA GLN A 17 -6.69 8.28 -8.76
C GLN A 17 -6.53 9.54 -7.91
N LYS A 18 -7.15 9.54 -6.71
CA LYS A 18 -7.06 10.65 -5.75
C LYS A 18 -5.62 10.91 -5.33
N HIS A 19 -4.91 9.88 -4.91
CA HIS A 19 -3.53 10.00 -4.41
C HIS A 19 -2.56 10.47 -5.50
N ASN A 20 -2.68 9.96 -6.72
CA ASN A 20 -1.88 10.43 -7.86
C ASN A 20 -2.19 11.90 -8.18
N CYS A 21 -3.45 12.32 -8.08
CA CYS A 21 -3.84 13.72 -8.24
C CYS A 21 -3.23 14.61 -7.14
N GLU A 22 -3.25 14.17 -5.90
CA GLU A 22 -2.63 14.88 -4.76
C GLU A 22 -1.12 15.06 -4.96
N ILE A 23 -0.40 14.01 -5.35
CA ILE A 23 1.04 14.09 -5.67
C ILE A 23 1.32 15.12 -6.77
N ARG A 24 0.51 15.14 -7.85
CA ARG A 24 0.64 16.15 -8.92
C ARG A 24 0.39 17.57 -8.42
N LYS A 25 -0.62 17.77 -7.55
CA LYS A 25 -0.91 19.07 -6.93
C LYS A 25 0.24 19.54 -6.05
N ILE A 26 0.78 18.65 -5.21
CA ILE A 26 1.93 18.92 -4.34
C ILE A 26 3.14 19.33 -5.20
N ARG A 27 3.46 18.56 -6.25
CA ARG A 27 4.55 18.88 -7.19
C ARG A 27 4.39 20.27 -7.80
N LYS A 28 3.19 20.58 -8.31
CA LYS A 28 2.88 21.90 -8.91
C LYS A 28 3.04 23.03 -7.90
N PHE A 29 2.57 22.82 -6.67
CA PHE A 29 2.69 23.80 -5.58
C PHE A 29 4.15 24.10 -5.23
N ILE A 30 4.98 23.06 -5.03
CA ILE A 30 6.40 23.25 -4.67
C ILE A 30 7.15 23.94 -5.82
N ARG A 31 6.91 23.54 -7.07
CA ARG A 31 7.54 24.20 -8.24
C ARG A 31 7.20 25.66 -8.32
N LYS A 32 5.95 26.04 -8.03
CA LYS A 32 5.51 27.45 -8.04
C LYS A 32 6.13 28.26 -6.90
N LYS A 33 6.18 27.69 -5.71
CA LYS A 33 6.70 28.35 -4.50
C LYS A 33 8.24 28.42 -4.48
N GLY A 34 8.91 27.48 -5.11
CA GLY A 34 10.32 27.17 -4.91
C GLY A 34 10.54 26.20 -3.73
N ALA A 35 11.38 25.17 -3.91
CA ALA A 35 11.72 24.22 -2.87
C ALA A 35 12.74 24.84 -1.89
N SER A 36 12.34 25.07 -0.64
CA SER A 36 13.19 25.62 0.41
C SER A 36 13.69 24.54 1.37
N ALA A 37 12.81 23.65 1.82
CA ALA A 37 13.14 22.58 2.76
C ALA A 37 13.79 21.37 2.07
N LEU A 38 14.61 20.62 2.80
CA LEU A 38 15.24 19.40 2.30
C LEU A 38 14.19 18.38 1.80
N PHE A 39 13.10 18.18 2.54
CA PHE A 39 12.00 17.33 2.12
C PHE A 39 11.47 17.71 0.73
N GLU A 40 11.26 19.01 0.48
CA GLU A 40 10.72 19.52 -0.78
C GLU A 40 11.69 19.29 -1.95
N LYS A 41 13.01 19.43 -1.70
CA LYS A 41 14.06 19.17 -2.69
C LYS A 41 14.12 17.68 -3.05
N GLU A 42 14.14 16.80 -2.05
CA GLU A 42 14.15 15.35 -2.26
C GLU A 42 12.85 14.86 -2.94
N PHE A 43 11.69 15.43 -2.54
CA PHE A 43 10.44 15.13 -3.17
C PHE A 43 10.45 15.51 -4.65
N LEU A 44 10.87 16.73 -5.02
CA LEU A 44 10.94 17.15 -6.42
C LEU A 44 11.93 16.30 -7.25
N GLY A 45 13.03 15.89 -6.66
CA GLY A 45 14.03 15.04 -7.32
C GLY A 45 13.56 13.62 -7.62
N SER A 46 12.54 13.15 -6.90
CA SER A 46 12.07 11.76 -6.98
C SER A 46 10.63 11.60 -7.49
N VAL A 47 9.81 12.63 -7.42
CA VAL A 47 8.35 12.55 -7.63
C VAL A 47 7.94 11.99 -8.99
N GLN A 48 8.71 12.26 -10.04
CA GLN A 48 8.35 11.77 -11.38
C GLN A 48 8.37 10.24 -11.42
N TRP A 49 9.43 9.64 -10.90
CA TRP A 49 9.58 8.18 -10.87
C TRP A 49 8.47 7.50 -10.05
N PHE A 50 8.15 8.03 -8.86
CA PHE A 50 7.08 7.46 -8.02
C PHE A 50 5.69 7.67 -8.64
N LEU A 51 5.46 8.80 -9.32
CA LEU A 51 4.19 9.05 -10.00
C LEU A 51 3.99 8.07 -11.17
N GLU A 52 5.03 7.77 -11.95
CA GLU A 52 4.98 6.77 -13.02
C GLU A 52 4.63 5.38 -12.48
N LYS A 53 5.17 4.98 -11.32
CA LYS A 53 4.77 3.73 -10.66
C LYS A 53 3.31 3.76 -10.19
N GLY A 54 2.84 4.88 -9.65
CA GLY A 54 1.44 5.06 -9.26
C GLY A 54 0.47 5.01 -10.44
N GLU A 55 0.84 5.61 -11.58
CA GLU A 55 0.07 5.56 -12.82
C GLU A 55 0.08 4.13 -13.42
N LYS A 56 1.23 3.45 -13.41
CA LYS A 56 1.33 2.04 -13.82
C LYS A 56 0.41 1.15 -12.99
N ALA A 57 0.42 1.30 -11.66
CA ALA A 57 -0.43 0.50 -10.78
C ALA A 57 -1.93 0.75 -11.05
N LEU A 58 -2.32 2.02 -11.26
CA LEU A 58 -3.70 2.36 -11.63
C LEU A 58 -4.13 1.72 -12.95
N ASN A 59 -3.29 1.82 -13.98
CA ASN A 59 -3.58 1.21 -15.28
C ASN A 59 -3.70 -0.31 -15.19
N LEU A 60 -2.80 -0.97 -14.44
CA LEU A 60 -2.89 -2.41 -14.18
C LEU A 60 -4.17 -2.78 -13.44
N LEU A 61 -4.59 -1.97 -12.46
CA LEU A 61 -5.81 -2.20 -11.70
C LEU A 61 -7.05 -2.12 -12.59
N GLN A 62 -7.13 -1.12 -13.47
CA GLN A 62 -8.24 -0.93 -14.41
C GLN A 62 -8.36 -2.05 -15.45
N GLN A 63 -7.25 -2.73 -15.76
CA GLN A 63 -7.19 -3.86 -16.70
C GLN A 63 -7.34 -5.22 -16.00
N SER A 64 -7.45 -5.24 -14.69
CA SER A 64 -7.54 -6.45 -13.88
C SER A 64 -8.97 -6.84 -13.54
N ASP A 65 -9.15 -8.04 -12.97
CA ASP A 65 -10.43 -8.51 -12.44
C ASP A 65 -10.79 -7.88 -11.09
N TYR A 66 -10.17 -6.75 -10.70
CA TYR A 66 -10.37 -6.13 -9.38
C TYR A 66 -11.84 -5.76 -9.11
N ALA A 67 -12.54 -5.21 -10.10
CA ALA A 67 -13.94 -4.79 -9.91
C ALA A 67 -14.83 -5.98 -9.55
N ALA A 68 -14.71 -7.09 -10.30
CA ALA A 68 -15.45 -8.32 -10.03
C ALA A 68 -15.05 -8.95 -8.68
N LEU A 69 -13.75 -8.99 -8.37
CA LEU A 69 -13.24 -9.50 -7.10
C LEU A 69 -13.79 -8.71 -5.90
N ARG A 70 -13.88 -7.38 -6.03
CA ARG A 70 -14.43 -6.52 -4.99
C ARG A 70 -15.94 -6.68 -4.83
N GLU A 71 -16.68 -6.74 -5.94
CA GLU A 71 -18.12 -6.96 -5.94
C GLU A 71 -18.47 -8.28 -5.22
N GLU A 72 -17.75 -9.36 -5.54
CA GLU A 72 -17.93 -10.66 -4.89
C GLU A 72 -17.65 -10.58 -3.38
N ALA A 73 -16.52 -9.95 -2.98
CA ALA A 73 -16.17 -9.78 -1.57
C ALA A 73 -17.24 -8.99 -0.79
N LEU A 74 -17.79 -7.93 -1.37
CA LEU A 74 -18.88 -7.16 -0.75
C LEU A 74 -20.17 -7.96 -0.68
N LYS A 75 -20.52 -8.71 -1.72
CA LYS A 75 -21.70 -9.58 -1.75
C LYS A 75 -21.62 -10.67 -0.68
N GLU A 76 -20.45 -11.23 -0.46
CA GLU A 76 -20.20 -12.22 0.58
C GLU A 76 -20.08 -11.62 1.99
N GLY A 77 -19.99 -10.30 2.12
CA GLY A 77 -19.80 -9.61 3.38
C GLY A 77 -18.40 -9.87 3.98
N CYS A 78 -17.38 -9.93 3.13
CA CYS A 78 -16.01 -10.16 3.57
C CYS A 78 -15.52 -9.01 4.44
N VAL A 79 -15.10 -9.32 5.66
CA VAL A 79 -14.60 -8.36 6.65
C VAL A 79 -13.07 -8.33 6.63
N CYS A 80 -12.51 -7.14 6.58
CA CYS A 80 -11.10 -6.86 6.77
C CYS A 80 -10.87 -6.21 8.13
N HIS A 81 -9.70 -6.43 8.71
CA HIS A 81 -9.23 -5.74 9.91
C HIS A 81 -8.96 -4.25 9.63
N GLY A 82 -8.55 -3.91 8.38
CA GLY A 82 -8.22 -2.57 7.92
C GLY A 82 -6.83 -2.07 8.34
N GLU A 83 -6.34 -2.47 9.50
CA GLU A 83 -4.98 -2.18 9.98
C GLU A 83 -4.22 -3.44 10.43
N TYR A 84 -4.34 -4.54 9.68
CA TYR A 84 -3.64 -5.78 10.01
C TYR A 84 -2.12 -5.63 9.82
N ASN A 85 -1.39 -5.52 10.94
CA ASN A 85 0.06 -5.35 10.95
C ASN A 85 0.67 -5.91 12.23
N GLN A 86 2.02 -6.00 12.29
CA GLN A 86 2.73 -6.63 13.40
C GLN A 86 2.54 -5.95 14.78
N HIS A 87 1.94 -4.75 14.83
CA HIS A 87 1.63 -4.08 16.10
C HIS A 87 0.27 -4.48 16.65
N ASN A 88 -0.60 -5.03 15.79
CA ASN A 88 -1.96 -5.45 16.11
C ASN A 88 -2.10 -6.98 16.19
N VAL A 89 -0.98 -7.72 16.02
CA VAL A 89 -0.93 -9.19 16.11
C VAL A 89 -0.04 -9.60 17.27
N PHE A 90 -0.57 -10.41 18.17
CA PHE A 90 0.09 -10.84 19.39
C PHE A 90 0.26 -12.36 19.38
N PHE A 91 1.49 -12.82 19.47
CA PHE A 91 1.81 -14.24 19.63
C PHE A 91 1.82 -14.60 21.10
N ARG A 92 0.95 -15.52 21.49
CA ARG A 92 0.81 -16.01 22.85
C ARG A 92 1.15 -17.49 22.89
N ARG A 93 1.34 -18.05 24.10
CA ARG A 93 1.62 -19.48 24.27
C ARG A 93 0.46 -20.38 23.84
N ASP A 94 -0.75 -19.89 23.97
CA ASP A 94 -2.03 -20.53 23.67
C ASP A 94 -2.60 -20.21 22.27
N GLY A 95 -1.86 -19.43 21.46
CA GLY A 95 -2.29 -19.07 20.10
C GLY A 95 -1.91 -17.66 19.68
N THR A 96 -2.54 -17.19 18.61
CA THR A 96 -2.35 -15.83 18.07
C THR A 96 -3.63 -15.03 18.26
N ALA A 97 -3.50 -13.78 18.69
CA ALA A 97 -4.61 -12.85 18.83
C ALA A 97 -4.38 -11.62 17.95
N ALA A 98 -5.45 -11.11 17.35
CA ALA A 98 -5.47 -9.79 16.73
C ALA A 98 -6.30 -8.84 17.61
N ALA A 99 -5.89 -7.56 17.64
CA ALA A 99 -6.56 -6.52 18.40
C ALA A 99 -6.64 -5.22 17.57
N ASN A 100 -7.37 -4.23 18.10
CA ASN A 100 -7.46 -2.90 17.49
C ASN A 100 -8.28 -2.87 16.19
N PHE A 101 -9.48 -3.42 16.23
CA PHE A 101 -10.44 -3.48 15.11
C PHE A 101 -11.16 -2.15 14.82
N GLY A 102 -10.67 -1.02 15.31
CA GLY A 102 -11.31 0.29 15.09
C GLY A 102 -11.40 0.74 13.64
N HIS A 103 -10.67 0.09 12.74
CA HIS A 103 -10.65 0.37 11.30
C HIS A 103 -11.16 -0.81 10.47
N PHE A 104 -11.96 -1.70 11.08
CA PHE A 104 -12.56 -2.80 10.31
C PHE A 104 -13.42 -2.26 9.17
N CYS A 105 -13.43 -2.97 8.05
CA CYS A 105 -14.19 -2.57 6.87
C CYS A 105 -14.63 -3.79 6.07
N PHE A 106 -15.54 -3.56 5.14
CA PHE A 106 -15.88 -4.55 4.12
C PHE A 106 -15.04 -4.28 2.87
N ASP A 107 -14.19 -5.22 2.52
CA ASP A 107 -13.35 -5.17 1.31
C ASP A 107 -12.78 -6.58 1.02
N ILE A 108 -11.95 -6.68 0.01
CA ILE A 108 -11.21 -7.89 -0.36
C ILE A 108 -10.20 -8.25 0.73
N GLN A 109 -10.36 -9.38 1.41
CA GLN A 109 -9.53 -9.78 2.57
C GLN A 109 -8.02 -9.84 2.27
N ILE A 110 -7.63 -10.02 1.01
CA ILE A 110 -6.22 -10.00 0.61
C ILE A 110 -5.54 -8.64 0.90
N SER A 111 -6.32 -7.58 1.14
CA SER A 111 -5.82 -6.27 1.56
C SER A 111 -5.13 -6.31 2.92
N ASP A 112 -5.62 -7.13 3.85
CA ASP A 112 -4.99 -7.32 5.16
C ASP A 112 -3.65 -8.05 5.04
N LEU A 113 -3.56 -9.06 4.18
CA LEU A 113 -2.28 -9.72 3.88
C LEU A 113 -1.27 -8.72 3.30
N TYR A 114 -1.69 -7.90 2.34
CA TYR A 114 -0.86 -6.84 1.79
C TYR A 114 -0.38 -5.88 2.89
N CYS A 115 -1.28 -5.39 3.75
CA CYS A 115 -0.94 -4.47 4.83
C CYS A 115 0.11 -5.07 5.78
N PHE A 116 -0.05 -6.33 6.15
CA PHE A 116 0.88 -7.05 7.03
C PHE A 116 2.24 -7.22 6.36
N MET A 117 2.27 -7.78 5.17
CA MET A 117 3.50 -8.02 4.42
C MET A 117 4.27 -6.74 4.14
N ARG A 118 3.59 -5.68 3.65
CA ARG A 118 4.23 -4.40 3.33
C ARG A 118 4.97 -3.83 4.54
N LYS A 119 4.38 -3.84 5.72
CA LYS A 119 5.01 -3.33 6.96
C LYS A 119 6.26 -4.10 7.35
N ILE A 120 6.31 -5.39 7.09
CA ILE A 120 7.47 -6.23 7.32
C ILE A 120 8.53 -5.96 6.24
N LEU A 121 8.16 -6.02 4.98
CA LEU A 121 9.08 -5.88 3.85
C LEU A 121 9.75 -4.50 3.78
N GLU A 122 9.05 -3.43 4.19
CA GLU A 122 9.67 -2.09 4.36
C GLU A 122 10.85 -2.09 5.34
N LYS A 123 10.85 -2.99 6.33
CA LYS A 123 11.94 -3.14 7.31
C LYS A 123 13.07 -4.06 6.82
N TYR A 124 12.70 -5.06 6.03
CA TYR A 124 13.61 -6.09 5.53
C TYR A 124 14.02 -5.85 4.06
N SER A 125 14.11 -4.57 3.65
CA SER A 125 14.63 -4.15 2.35
C SER A 125 14.00 -4.89 1.16
N TRP A 126 12.69 -5.17 1.23
CA TRP A 126 11.92 -5.82 0.18
C TRP A 126 12.44 -7.21 -0.20
N ASP A 127 12.85 -7.99 0.81
CA ASP A 127 13.36 -9.35 0.62
C ASP A 127 12.32 -10.25 -0.06
N VAL A 128 12.65 -10.69 -1.27
CA VAL A 128 11.78 -11.52 -2.13
C VAL A 128 11.63 -12.94 -1.55
N ILE A 129 12.67 -13.48 -0.90
CA ILE A 129 12.63 -14.83 -0.32
C ILE A 129 11.66 -14.84 0.86
N LEU A 130 11.80 -13.86 1.76
CA LEU A 130 10.88 -13.68 2.88
C LEU A 130 9.43 -13.49 2.39
N ALA A 131 9.22 -12.64 1.37
CA ALA A 131 7.90 -12.39 0.82
C ALA A 131 7.26 -13.67 0.28
N ARG A 132 8.00 -14.46 -0.49
CA ARG A 132 7.52 -15.75 -1.04
C ARG A 132 7.19 -16.75 0.06
N GLN A 133 8.01 -16.86 1.09
CA GLN A 133 7.73 -17.74 2.23
C GLN A 133 6.42 -17.34 2.93
N MET A 134 6.18 -16.05 3.13
CA MET A 134 4.93 -15.55 3.71
C MET A 134 3.73 -15.89 2.82
N LEU A 135 3.82 -15.64 1.52
CA LEU A 135 2.78 -15.93 0.54
C LEU A 135 2.47 -17.44 0.44
N GLU A 136 3.50 -18.27 0.41
CA GLU A 136 3.35 -19.73 0.37
C GLU A 136 2.66 -20.25 1.62
N LYS A 137 3.05 -19.77 2.80
CA LYS A 137 2.41 -20.16 4.07
C LYS A 137 0.95 -19.71 4.14
N TYR A 138 0.65 -18.52 3.69
CA TYR A 138 -0.73 -18.04 3.60
C TYR A 138 -1.55 -18.87 2.60
N HIS A 139 -1.02 -19.10 1.40
CA HIS A 139 -1.68 -19.86 0.34
C HIS A 139 -1.96 -21.32 0.72
N GLN A 140 -1.09 -21.95 1.55
CA GLN A 140 -1.29 -23.31 2.07
C GLN A 140 -2.53 -23.43 2.97
N ILE A 141 -2.86 -22.36 3.71
CA ILE A 141 -3.98 -22.34 4.66
C ILE A 141 -5.23 -21.74 3.99
N HIS A 142 -5.04 -20.69 3.23
CA HIS A 142 -6.09 -19.95 2.53
C HIS A 142 -5.67 -19.74 1.06
N PRO A 143 -6.15 -20.60 0.16
CA PRO A 143 -5.74 -20.53 -1.24
C PRO A 143 -6.04 -19.17 -1.86
N ILE A 144 -5.01 -18.55 -2.44
CA ILE A 144 -5.09 -17.26 -3.11
C ILE A 144 -5.51 -17.50 -4.56
N SER A 145 -6.61 -16.90 -5.02
CA SER A 145 -7.09 -16.99 -6.40
C SER A 145 -6.20 -16.19 -7.35
N ARG A 146 -6.33 -16.45 -8.66
CA ARG A 146 -5.62 -15.70 -9.71
C ARG A 146 -5.84 -14.18 -9.59
N ALA A 147 -7.10 -13.75 -9.43
CA ALA A 147 -7.46 -12.35 -9.27
C ALA A 147 -6.84 -11.72 -8.00
N GLN A 148 -6.78 -12.47 -6.89
CA GLN A 148 -6.12 -12.03 -5.65
C GLN A 148 -4.61 -11.91 -5.80
N TRP A 149 -3.94 -12.85 -6.50
CA TRP A 149 -2.51 -12.75 -6.84
C TRP A 149 -2.22 -11.48 -7.64
N GLN A 150 -3.02 -11.23 -8.68
CA GLN A 150 -2.91 -10.02 -9.49
C GLN A 150 -3.13 -8.75 -8.65
N ASN A 151 -4.13 -8.75 -7.78
CA ASN A 151 -4.39 -7.62 -6.89
C ASN A 151 -3.22 -7.35 -5.93
N LEU A 152 -2.61 -8.39 -5.34
CA LEU A 152 -1.41 -8.23 -4.51
C LEU A 152 -0.26 -7.59 -5.29
N MET A 153 0.04 -8.08 -6.49
CA MET A 153 1.10 -7.51 -7.34
C MET A 153 0.85 -6.03 -7.61
N ILE A 154 -0.39 -5.67 -7.94
CA ILE A 154 -0.79 -4.27 -8.20
C ILE A 154 -0.60 -3.41 -6.94
N ARG A 155 -1.05 -3.88 -5.77
CA ARG A 155 -0.87 -3.17 -4.50
C ARG A 155 0.61 -2.95 -4.17
N PHE A 156 1.48 -3.93 -4.42
CA PHE A 156 2.92 -3.77 -4.22
C PHE A 156 3.60 -2.88 -5.26
N THR A 157 2.98 -2.67 -6.42
CA THR A 157 3.45 -1.72 -7.45
C THR A 157 3.11 -0.27 -7.09
N TYR A 158 2.07 -0.04 -6.27
CA TYR A 158 1.63 1.30 -5.89
C TYR A 158 2.52 1.91 -4.80
N PRO A 159 3.03 3.16 -4.93
CA PRO A 159 3.95 3.80 -3.99
C PRO A 159 3.26 4.40 -2.77
N GLU A 160 2.48 3.61 -2.04
CA GLU A 160 1.64 4.07 -0.93
C GLU A 160 2.42 4.82 0.14
N LYS A 161 3.62 4.32 0.50
CA LYS A 161 4.46 4.98 1.51
C LYS A 161 4.93 6.36 1.08
N TYR A 162 5.29 6.52 -0.18
CA TYR A 162 5.71 7.80 -0.75
C TYR A 162 4.57 8.82 -0.69
N TRP A 163 3.37 8.41 -1.14
CA TRP A 163 2.18 9.26 -1.04
C TRP A 163 1.87 9.63 0.41
N LYS A 164 1.83 8.67 1.34
CA LYS A 164 1.57 8.93 2.78
C LYS A 164 2.51 9.97 3.36
N LEU A 165 3.80 9.91 3.04
CA LEU A 165 4.79 10.88 3.52
C LEU A 165 4.57 12.27 2.92
N ALA A 166 4.30 12.34 1.62
CA ALA A 166 4.01 13.59 0.95
C ALA A 166 2.73 14.24 1.48
N ASN A 167 1.64 13.47 1.55
CA ASN A 167 0.36 13.94 2.06
C ASN A 167 0.48 14.43 3.51
N TYR A 168 1.14 13.66 4.37
CA TYR A 168 1.37 14.08 5.77
C TYR A 168 2.13 15.40 5.85
N TYR A 169 3.20 15.57 5.06
CA TYR A 169 4.01 16.80 5.05
C TYR A 169 3.19 18.03 4.62
N PHE A 170 2.26 17.88 3.68
CA PHE A 170 1.50 19.00 3.14
C PHE A 170 0.16 19.25 3.83
N SER A 171 -0.40 18.26 4.53
CA SER A 171 -1.67 18.36 5.25
C SER A 171 -1.51 18.88 6.68
N HIS A 172 -0.28 18.84 7.23
CA HIS A 172 -0.02 19.28 8.60
C HIS A 172 0.74 20.60 8.65
N ASN A 173 0.58 21.34 9.75
CA ASN A 173 1.32 22.58 9.94
C ASN A 173 2.82 22.29 10.00
N LYS A 174 3.60 22.90 9.10
CA LYS A 174 5.05 22.67 8.95
C LYS A 174 5.88 22.89 10.21
N ALA A 175 5.41 23.74 11.13
CA ALA A 175 6.06 23.98 12.42
C ALA A 175 6.16 22.73 13.31
N TRP A 176 5.31 21.71 13.08
CA TRP A 176 5.25 20.48 13.86
C TRP A 176 5.81 19.24 13.13
N ILE A 177 6.27 19.41 11.89
CA ILE A 177 6.81 18.28 11.11
C ILE A 177 8.23 18.04 11.55
N SER A 178 8.45 16.94 12.28
CA SER A 178 9.77 16.53 12.74
C SER A 178 10.70 16.16 11.58
N GLY A 179 12.02 16.33 11.75
CA GLY A 179 13.03 15.84 10.79
C GLY A 179 12.90 14.38 10.42
N LYS A 180 12.25 13.56 11.27
CA LYS A 180 11.93 12.15 11.01
C LYS A 180 11.10 11.93 9.74
N ASN A 181 10.30 12.93 9.29
CA ASN A 181 9.54 12.77 8.04
C ASN A 181 10.45 12.84 6.82
N THR A 182 11.45 13.72 6.86
CA THR A 182 12.50 13.80 5.81
C THR A 182 13.33 12.54 5.78
N GLU A 183 13.81 12.05 6.92
CA GLU A 183 14.57 10.80 7.02
C GLU A 183 13.80 9.60 6.45
N LYS A 184 12.48 9.53 6.71
CA LYS A 184 11.63 8.49 6.12
C LYS A 184 11.52 8.62 4.61
N LEU A 185 11.41 9.83 4.07
CA LEU A 185 11.37 10.06 2.62
C LEU A 185 12.69 9.66 1.97
N THR A 186 13.83 10.10 2.52
CA THR A 186 15.18 9.73 2.08
C THR A 186 15.34 8.20 2.03
N LYS A 187 14.86 7.50 3.07
CA LYS A 187 14.89 6.02 3.11
C LYS A 187 14.06 5.39 2.00
N VAL A 188 12.85 5.91 1.74
CA VAL A 188 11.98 5.41 0.66
C VAL A 188 12.63 5.64 -0.70
N ILE A 189 13.26 6.81 -0.91
CA ILE A 189 13.97 7.13 -2.15
C ILE A 189 15.19 6.21 -2.34
N ALA A 190 15.95 5.95 -1.28
CA ALA A 190 17.11 5.06 -1.33
C ALA A 190 16.73 3.60 -1.69
N GLN A 191 15.52 3.18 -1.35
CA GLN A 191 15.00 1.83 -1.65
C GLN A 191 14.24 1.74 -2.98
N LYS A 192 14.12 2.81 -3.76
CA LYS A 192 13.21 2.89 -4.91
C LYS A 192 13.45 1.80 -5.97
N GLU A 193 14.72 1.48 -6.28
CA GLU A 193 15.06 0.48 -7.29
C GLU A 193 14.71 -0.94 -6.79
N ILE A 194 15.11 -1.28 -5.56
CA ILE A 194 14.81 -2.60 -4.96
C ILE A 194 13.30 -2.80 -4.86
N TRP A 195 12.58 -1.79 -4.39
CA TRP A 195 11.12 -1.82 -4.31
C TRP A 195 10.48 -1.84 -5.71
N GLY A 196 11.01 -1.07 -6.66
CA GLY A 196 10.47 -0.99 -8.02
C GLY A 196 10.55 -2.29 -8.79
N ASP A 197 11.54 -3.13 -8.50
CA ASP A 197 11.72 -4.47 -9.07
C ASP A 197 10.97 -5.56 -8.30
N PHE A 198 10.63 -5.30 -7.04
CA PHE A 198 10.06 -6.29 -6.13
C PHE A 198 8.79 -6.96 -6.67
N PRO A 199 7.78 -6.25 -7.23
CA PRO A 199 6.57 -6.89 -7.72
C PRO A 199 6.86 -7.94 -8.79
N GLU A 200 7.69 -7.62 -9.76
CA GLU A 200 8.04 -8.55 -10.83
C GLU A 200 8.87 -9.74 -10.30
N LYS A 201 9.88 -9.47 -9.48
CA LYS A 201 10.70 -10.51 -8.87
C LYS A 201 9.90 -11.43 -7.95
N CYS A 202 8.95 -10.89 -7.20
CA CYS A 202 8.14 -11.67 -6.26
C CYS A 202 7.03 -12.45 -6.97
N PHE A 203 6.28 -11.79 -7.85
CA PHE A 203 5.05 -12.31 -8.43
C PHE A 203 5.20 -12.86 -9.85
N GLY A 204 6.25 -12.53 -10.60
CA GLY A 204 6.42 -12.92 -12.00
C GLY A 204 6.47 -14.43 -12.29
N LYS A 205 6.46 -15.29 -11.27
CA LYS A 205 6.35 -16.76 -11.40
C LYS A 205 4.91 -17.28 -11.27
N TYR A 206 3.99 -16.44 -10.81
CA TYR A 206 2.61 -16.85 -10.64
C TYR A 206 1.84 -16.61 -11.94
N PRO A 207 1.01 -17.58 -12.39
CA PRO A 207 0.27 -17.44 -13.62
C PRO A 207 -0.85 -16.40 -13.46
N PHE A 208 -0.70 -15.30 -14.14
CA PHE A 208 -1.75 -14.28 -14.28
C PHE A 208 -2.53 -14.49 -15.58
#